data_ae9e57f63aea94b1519c4ab45ae44dcd
#
_entry.id   ae9e57f63aea94b1519c4ab45ae44dcd
#
_cell.length_a   1.000
_cell.length_b   1.000
_cell.length_c   1.000
_cell.angle_alpha   90.00
_cell.angle_beta   90.00
_cell.angle_gamma   90.00
#
_symmetry.space_group_name_H-M   'P 1'
#
loop_
_entity.id
_entity.type
_entity.pdbx_description
1 polymer ?
#
loop_
_entity_poly.entity_id
_entity_poly.type
_entity_poly.pdbx_seq_one_letter_code
_entity_poly.pdbx_strand_id
1 'polypeptide(L)'
;SCLYRSMLFPRSFYEIDAKGQVVHYSPYNGKVLPGYMFTDTGFWDTFRCLFPFLNLMYPSMNQKMQEGLVNAYKESGFLPEWASPGHRDCMVGNNSASVVADAYIKGLRGYDIETLWEALKHDANAHLRGTASGRVAYEAYNQLGYVPNNIGVGQNVARTLEYAYNDWTIYTLGKKLGKPASEIDIFKQRALNYKNVYQPERKLMVGKDDKGVFNPKFDAVDWSGEFCEGNSWHWSFCVFHDPEGLINLMGGKKEFNTMMDSVFIIPGKLGMESRGMI
;
A
#
# COMPACT_ATOMS: atom_id res chain seq x y z
N SER A 1 19.50 18.11 5.97
CA SER A 1 19.15 17.13 6.99
C SER A 1 17.82 16.44 6.68
N CYS A 2 17.34 15.56 7.56
CA CYS A 2 16.10 14.76 7.34
C CYS A 2 14.86 15.62 7.07
N LEU A 3 14.65 16.70 7.81
CA LEU A 3 13.50 17.61 7.58
C LEU A 3 13.51 18.20 6.16
N TYR A 4 14.65 18.66 5.67
CA TYR A 4 14.78 19.14 4.30
C TYR A 4 14.41 18.04 3.29
N ARG A 5 14.93 16.82 3.50
CA ARG A 5 14.66 15.68 2.60
C ARG A 5 13.19 15.28 2.61
N SER A 6 12.51 15.33 3.74
CA SER A 6 11.07 15.02 3.83
C SER A 6 10.18 16.02 3.09
N MET A 7 10.73 17.17 2.69
CA MET A 7 10.01 18.22 1.93
C MET A 7 10.34 18.23 0.44
N LEU A 8 11.21 17.31 -0.04
CA LEU A 8 11.57 17.23 -1.46
C LEU A 8 10.50 16.54 -2.32
N PHE A 9 9.75 15.63 -1.72
CA PHE A 9 8.72 14.82 -2.39
C PHE A 9 7.49 14.68 -1.48
N PRO A 10 6.26 14.61 -2.05
CA PRO A 10 5.90 14.77 -3.47
C PRO A 10 6.23 16.17 -3.99
N ARG A 11 6.52 16.27 -5.28
CA ARG A 11 6.71 17.56 -5.95
C ARG A 11 5.38 18.17 -6.34
N SER A 12 5.27 19.50 -6.22
CA SER A 12 4.15 20.26 -6.77
C SER A 12 4.17 20.16 -8.30
N PHE A 13 3.04 19.78 -8.88
CA PHE A 13 2.84 19.65 -10.32
C PHE A 13 1.64 20.50 -10.76
N TYR A 14 1.63 21.73 -10.31
CA TYR A 14 0.63 22.75 -10.60
C TYR A 14 1.27 24.14 -10.67
N GLU A 15 0.58 25.06 -11.31
CA GLU A 15 0.97 26.46 -11.47
C GLU A 15 -0.19 27.38 -11.10
N ILE A 16 0.10 28.69 -11.00
CA ILE A 16 -0.91 29.72 -10.87
C ILE A 16 -0.96 30.48 -12.19
N ASP A 17 -2.13 30.46 -12.83
CA ASP A 17 -2.32 31.14 -14.11
C ASP A 17 -2.37 32.67 -13.99
N ALA A 18 -2.45 33.37 -15.12
CA ALA A 18 -2.52 34.81 -15.17
C ALA A 18 -3.76 35.45 -14.48
N LYS A 19 -4.76 34.61 -14.14
CA LYS A 19 -5.97 35.02 -13.42
C LYS A 19 -5.88 34.71 -11.92
N GLY A 20 -4.74 34.17 -11.46
CA GLY A 20 -4.54 33.72 -10.08
C GLY A 20 -5.19 32.40 -9.74
N GLN A 21 -5.56 31.61 -10.74
CA GLN A 21 -6.19 30.29 -10.54
C GLN A 21 -5.13 29.19 -10.51
N VAL A 22 -5.31 28.21 -9.61
CA VAL A 22 -4.47 27.01 -9.56
C VAL A 22 -4.85 26.10 -10.73
N VAL A 23 -3.88 25.76 -11.57
CA VAL A 23 -4.06 24.90 -12.74
C VAL A 23 -2.91 23.89 -12.81
N HIS A 24 -3.15 22.75 -13.44
CA HIS A 24 -2.11 21.78 -13.72
C HIS A 24 -2.26 21.18 -15.12
N TYR A 25 -1.16 20.71 -15.68
CA TYR A 25 -1.18 19.86 -16.86
C TYR A 25 -1.41 18.41 -16.42
N SER A 26 -2.52 17.81 -16.84
CA SER A 26 -2.83 16.44 -16.49
C SER A 26 -1.87 15.45 -17.15
N PRO A 27 -1.09 14.67 -16.39
CA PRO A 27 -0.23 13.64 -16.96
C PRO A 27 -1.02 12.42 -17.45
N TYR A 28 -2.32 12.40 -17.21
CA TYR A 28 -3.22 11.29 -17.52
C TYR A 28 -3.97 11.49 -18.85
N ASN A 29 -4.36 12.72 -19.17
CA ASN A 29 -5.16 13.02 -20.35
C ASN A 29 -4.62 14.18 -21.22
N GLY A 30 -3.51 14.81 -20.83
CA GLY A 30 -2.84 15.85 -21.62
C GLY A 30 -3.55 17.20 -21.64
N LYS A 31 -4.50 17.47 -20.75
CA LYS A 31 -5.24 18.73 -20.68
C LYS A 31 -4.74 19.61 -19.55
N VAL A 32 -4.88 20.93 -19.72
CA VAL A 32 -4.71 21.88 -18.62
C VAL A 32 -6.05 21.96 -17.88
N LEU A 33 -6.04 21.63 -16.60
CA LEU A 33 -7.22 21.51 -15.74
C LEU A 33 -7.05 22.29 -14.44
N PRO A 34 -8.13 22.73 -13.80
CA PRO A 34 -8.06 23.44 -12.53
C PRO A 34 -7.71 22.53 -11.37
N GLY A 35 -7.10 23.09 -10.31
CA GLY A 35 -6.82 22.43 -9.04
C GLY A 35 -5.37 21.93 -8.91
N TYR A 36 -5.09 21.36 -7.74
CA TYR A 36 -3.76 20.88 -7.38
C TYR A 36 -3.46 19.53 -8.03
N MET A 37 -2.17 19.31 -8.34
CA MET A 37 -1.60 18.02 -8.72
C MET A 37 -0.22 17.86 -8.08
N PHE A 38 0.14 16.63 -7.71
CA PHE A 38 1.46 16.30 -7.16
C PHE A 38 2.01 15.05 -7.84
N THR A 39 3.33 14.95 -7.86
CA THR A 39 4.04 13.86 -8.55
C THR A 39 5.32 13.46 -7.82
N ASP A 40 6.06 12.52 -8.41
CA ASP A 40 7.33 12.00 -7.93
C ASP A 40 7.24 11.44 -6.50
N THR A 41 6.29 10.52 -6.30
CA THR A 41 6.14 9.81 -5.03
C THR A 41 5.61 8.41 -5.25
N GLY A 42 6.09 7.46 -4.45
CA GLY A 42 5.55 6.12 -4.29
C GLY A 42 4.92 5.96 -2.91
N PHE A 43 3.66 5.54 -2.86
CA PHE A 43 2.96 5.46 -1.57
C PHE A 43 3.42 4.29 -0.73
N TRP A 44 3.92 3.19 -1.33
CA TRP A 44 4.52 2.09 -0.59
C TRP A 44 5.67 2.54 0.33
N ASP A 45 6.49 3.50 -0.13
CA ASP A 45 7.57 4.09 0.65
C ASP A 45 7.05 5.11 1.68
N THR A 46 6.10 5.95 1.28
CA THR A 46 5.80 7.22 1.96
C THR A 46 4.63 7.15 2.93
N PHE A 47 3.73 6.15 2.82
CA PHE A 47 2.63 5.98 3.77
C PHE A 47 3.11 5.68 5.19
N ARG A 48 4.29 5.08 5.32
CA ARG A 48 4.85 4.59 6.59
C ARG A 48 5.17 5.72 7.55
N CYS A 49 5.83 6.77 7.06
CA CYS A 49 6.29 7.88 7.91
C CYS A 49 6.00 9.25 7.32
N LEU A 50 6.23 9.46 6.01
CA LEU A 50 6.17 10.80 5.41
C LEU A 50 4.75 11.39 5.48
N PHE A 51 3.73 10.69 4.99
CA PHE A 51 2.35 11.21 5.04
C PHE A 51 1.83 11.38 6.47
N PRO A 52 2.05 10.45 7.42
CA PRO A 52 1.78 10.68 8.84
C PRO A 52 2.46 11.93 9.41
N PHE A 53 3.71 12.18 9.04
CA PHE A 53 4.44 13.40 9.42
C PHE A 53 3.81 14.65 8.81
N LEU A 54 3.45 14.61 7.52
CA LEU A 54 2.79 15.74 6.84
C LEU A 54 1.40 16.02 7.43
N ASN A 55 0.65 15.01 7.84
CA ASN A 55 -0.63 15.18 8.53
C ASN A 55 -0.47 15.96 9.83
N LEU A 56 0.64 15.74 10.54
CA LEU A 56 0.90 16.39 11.83
C LEU A 56 1.49 17.80 11.67
N MET A 57 2.51 17.92 10.83
CA MET A 57 3.34 19.13 10.74
C MET A 57 2.91 20.11 9.65
N TYR A 58 2.31 19.59 8.57
CA TYR A 58 1.95 20.39 7.39
C TYR A 58 0.56 20.03 6.85
N PRO A 59 -0.50 20.09 7.70
CA PRO A 59 -1.84 19.62 7.33
C PRO A 59 -2.43 20.35 6.12
N SER A 60 -2.19 21.66 5.98
CA SER A 60 -2.68 22.44 4.83
C SER A 60 -2.01 22.03 3.51
N MET A 61 -0.74 21.60 3.55
CA MET A 61 -0.07 21.07 2.37
C MET A 61 -0.63 19.70 2.01
N ASN A 62 -0.81 18.82 2.99
CA ASN A 62 -1.38 17.49 2.72
C ASN A 62 -2.84 17.57 2.27
N GLN A 63 -3.61 18.55 2.73
CA GLN A 63 -4.96 18.81 2.20
C GLN A 63 -4.95 19.03 0.67
N LYS A 64 -3.99 19.84 0.16
CA LYS A 64 -3.80 20.03 -1.28
C LYS A 64 -3.38 18.75 -2.00
N MET A 65 -2.56 17.91 -1.35
CA MET A 65 -2.18 16.60 -1.88
C MET A 65 -3.39 15.67 -2.00
N GLN A 66 -4.29 15.66 -1.02
CA GLN A 66 -5.56 14.90 -1.08
C GLN A 66 -6.46 15.39 -2.22
N GLU A 67 -6.55 16.71 -2.45
CA GLU A 67 -7.22 17.26 -3.62
C GLU A 67 -6.56 16.80 -4.93
N GLY A 68 -5.24 16.76 -4.97
CA GLY A 68 -4.48 16.22 -6.10
C GLY A 68 -4.83 14.75 -6.40
N LEU A 69 -5.07 13.93 -5.37
CA LEU A 69 -5.54 12.56 -5.54
C LEU A 69 -6.97 12.50 -6.11
N VAL A 70 -7.86 13.39 -5.67
CA VAL A 70 -9.20 13.53 -6.27
C VAL A 70 -9.10 13.82 -7.75
N ASN A 71 -8.23 14.77 -8.13
CA ASN A 71 -8.03 15.15 -9.53
C ASN A 71 -7.43 13.99 -10.34
N ALA A 72 -6.41 13.31 -9.81
CA ALA A 72 -5.81 12.15 -10.45
C ALA A 72 -6.85 11.06 -10.75
N TYR A 73 -7.72 10.75 -9.80
CA TYR A 73 -8.79 9.77 -10.01
C TYR A 73 -9.80 10.24 -11.07
N LYS A 74 -10.29 11.48 -10.98
CA LYS A 74 -11.23 12.05 -11.97
C LYS A 74 -10.67 12.05 -13.39
N GLU A 75 -9.36 12.16 -13.54
CA GLU A 75 -8.68 12.30 -14.83
C GLU A 75 -8.23 10.97 -15.44
N SER A 76 -7.93 9.97 -14.61
CA SER A 76 -7.41 8.67 -15.06
C SER A 76 -8.32 7.48 -14.78
N GLY A 77 -9.27 7.62 -13.85
CA GLY A 77 -10.09 6.54 -13.33
C GLY A 77 -9.41 5.69 -12.24
N PHE A 78 -8.17 6.02 -11.85
CA PHE A 78 -7.40 5.32 -10.81
C PHE A 78 -6.65 6.30 -9.90
N LEU A 79 -6.42 5.90 -8.65
CA LEU A 79 -5.45 6.56 -7.80
C LEU A 79 -4.02 6.12 -8.20
N PRO A 80 -3.03 7.02 -8.18
CA PRO A 80 -1.65 6.60 -8.37
C PRO A 80 -1.16 5.81 -7.15
N GLU A 81 -0.38 4.75 -7.39
CA GLU A 81 0.41 4.08 -6.34
C GLU A 81 1.87 4.49 -6.43
N TRP A 82 2.34 4.76 -7.62
CA TRP A 82 3.58 5.45 -7.93
C TRP A 82 3.35 6.44 -9.08
N ALA A 83 3.65 7.71 -8.85
CA ALA A 83 3.47 8.78 -9.82
C ALA A 83 4.81 9.40 -10.24
N SER A 84 5.07 9.52 -11.58
CA SER A 84 6.25 10.22 -12.10
C SER A 84 6.15 10.45 -13.63
N PRO A 85 5.51 11.53 -14.10
CA PRO A 85 4.45 12.28 -13.42
C PRO A 85 3.11 11.54 -13.37
N GLY A 86 2.82 10.62 -14.32
CA GLY A 86 1.62 9.76 -14.34
C GLY A 86 1.87 8.43 -13.64
N HIS A 87 0.94 7.48 -13.83
CA HIS A 87 1.03 6.14 -13.26
C HIS A 87 2.30 5.40 -13.69
N ARG A 88 2.96 4.72 -12.74
CA ARG A 88 4.14 3.87 -12.99
C ARG A 88 3.88 2.46 -12.47
N ASP A 89 4.56 1.49 -13.09
CA ASP A 89 4.62 0.11 -12.61
C ASP A 89 5.82 -0.02 -11.66
N CYS A 90 5.59 0.32 -10.39
CA CYS A 90 6.63 0.29 -9.37
C CYS A 90 6.02 -0.05 -8.02
N MET A 91 6.71 -0.88 -7.24
CA MET A 91 6.37 -1.35 -5.90
C MET A 91 5.07 -2.17 -5.83
N VAL A 92 4.60 -2.41 -4.62
CA VAL A 92 3.45 -3.27 -4.31
C VAL A 92 2.47 -2.55 -3.39
N GLY A 93 1.25 -3.08 -3.31
CA GLY A 93 0.23 -2.53 -2.43
C GLY A 93 -0.69 -1.54 -3.15
N ASN A 94 -1.70 -1.12 -2.41
CA ASN A 94 -2.69 -0.12 -2.80
C ASN A 94 -2.71 0.96 -1.71
N ASN A 95 -1.51 1.54 -1.49
CA ASN A 95 -1.21 2.35 -0.30
C ASN A 95 -1.74 3.79 -0.38
N SER A 96 -2.29 4.20 -1.54
CA SER A 96 -3.18 5.35 -1.63
C SER A 96 -4.31 5.27 -0.59
N ALA A 97 -4.81 4.05 -0.30
CA ALA A 97 -5.81 3.82 0.74
C ALA A 97 -5.32 4.25 2.13
N SER A 98 -4.08 3.92 2.47
CA SER A 98 -3.49 4.32 3.76
C SER A 98 -3.32 5.83 3.86
N VAL A 99 -2.85 6.46 2.78
CA VAL A 99 -2.62 7.92 2.71
C VAL A 99 -3.93 8.69 2.87
N VAL A 100 -4.98 8.27 2.18
CA VAL A 100 -6.32 8.90 2.26
C VAL A 100 -6.96 8.67 3.62
N ALA A 101 -6.95 7.42 4.11
CA ALA A 101 -7.56 7.07 5.38
C ALA A 101 -6.91 7.81 6.56
N ASP A 102 -5.58 7.82 6.63
CA ASP A 102 -4.84 8.48 7.70
C ASP A 102 -5.12 9.99 7.75
N ALA A 103 -5.12 10.65 6.58
CA ALA A 103 -5.44 12.08 6.49
C ALA A 103 -6.84 12.39 7.03
N TYR A 104 -7.85 11.65 6.59
CA TYR A 104 -9.23 11.89 6.99
C TYR A 104 -9.49 11.56 8.47
N ILE A 105 -8.93 10.46 8.97
CA ILE A 105 -9.09 10.03 10.36
C ILE A 105 -8.44 11.02 11.32
N LYS A 106 -7.30 11.60 10.95
CA LYS A 106 -6.59 12.65 11.69
C LYS A 106 -7.24 14.05 11.59
N GLY A 107 -8.34 14.16 10.87
CA GLY A 107 -9.15 15.39 10.86
C GLY A 107 -8.93 16.31 9.66
N LEU A 108 -8.10 15.95 8.67
CA LEU A 108 -7.98 16.74 7.45
C LEU A 108 -9.31 16.74 6.68
N ARG A 109 -9.70 17.91 6.20
CA ARG A 109 -10.95 18.15 5.48
C ARG A 109 -10.70 19.14 4.34
N GLY A 110 -11.73 19.51 3.57
CA GLY A 110 -11.65 20.52 2.52
C GLY A 110 -11.29 19.95 1.14
N TYR A 111 -11.42 18.65 0.97
CA TYR A 111 -11.31 17.93 -0.30
C TYR A 111 -12.48 16.94 -0.45
N ASP A 112 -12.73 16.47 -1.67
CA ASP A 112 -13.86 15.60 -2.00
C ASP A 112 -13.56 14.15 -1.54
N ILE A 113 -13.85 13.87 -0.27
CA ILE A 113 -13.64 12.54 0.33
C ILE A 113 -14.56 11.48 -0.25
N GLU A 114 -15.75 11.84 -0.74
CA GLU A 114 -16.66 10.88 -1.35
C GLU A 114 -16.10 10.35 -2.67
N THR A 115 -15.52 11.22 -3.50
CA THR A 115 -14.77 10.77 -4.68
C THR A 115 -13.63 9.85 -4.31
N LEU A 116 -12.86 10.15 -3.25
CA LEU A 116 -11.77 9.27 -2.80
C LEU A 116 -12.30 7.95 -2.24
N TRP A 117 -13.43 7.95 -1.54
CA TRP A 117 -14.08 6.72 -1.09
C TRP A 117 -14.44 5.79 -2.26
N GLU A 118 -15.08 6.32 -3.31
CA GLU A 118 -15.39 5.56 -4.51
C GLU A 118 -14.12 5.06 -5.21
N ALA A 119 -13.08 5.90 -5.30
CA ALA A 119 -11.78 5.53 -5.86
C ALA A 119 -11.15 4.34 -5.13
N LEU A 120 -11.16 4.35 -3.80
CA LEU A 120 -10.58 3.27 -3.00
C LEU A 120 -11.33 1.94 -3.18
N LYS A 121 -12.66 1.98 -3.24
CA LYS A 121 -13.48 0.79 -3.53
C LYS A 121 -13.22 0.25 -4.93
N HIS A 122 -13.13 1.15 -5.90
CA HIS A 122 -12.81 0.79 -7.29
C HIS A 122 -11.44 0.13 -7.37
N ASP A 123 -10.40 0.77 -6.86
CA ASP A 123 -9.01 0.32 -6.97
C ASP A 123 -8.75 -0.98 -6.18
N ALA A 124 -9.52 -1.25 -5.12
CA ALA A 124 -9.48 -2.53 -4.42
C ALA A 124 -10.03 -3.71 -5.26
N ASN A 125 -10.74 -3.43 -6.37
CA ASN A 125 -11.40 -4.42 -7.21
C ASN A 125 -11.08 -4.23 -8.71
N ALA A 126 -10.03 -3.49 -9.03
CA ALA A 126 -9.60 -3.22 -10.39
C ALA A 126 -8.07 -3.09 -10.49
N HIS A 127 -7.54 -3.17 -11.70
CA HIS A 127 -6.12 -2.95 -11.98
C HIS A 127 -5.93 -2.22 -13.31
N LEU A 128 -5.16 -1.14 -13.29
CA LEU A 128 -4.75 -0.44 -14.49
C LEU A 128 -3.49 -1.14 -15.05
N ARG A 129 -3.66 -1.94 -16.10
CA ARG A 129 -2.59 -2.76 -16.70
C ARG A 129 -1.36 -1.92 -17.05
N GLY A 130 -0.17 -2.48 -16.78
CA GLY A 130 1.11 -1.82 -17.04
C GLY A 130 1.47 -0.74 -16.02
N THR A 131 0.77 -0.70 -14.91
CA THR A 131 1.03 0.20 -13.77
C THR A 131 0.87 -0.54 -12.45
N ALA A 132 1.24 0.09 -11.34
CA ALA A 132 0.95 -0.41 -10.00
C ALA A 132 -0.44 0.01 -9.48
N SER A 133 -1.19 0.84 -10.24
CA SER A 133 -2.47 1.40 -9.80
C SER A 133 -3.59 0.37 -9.77
N GLY A 134 -4.40 0.42 -8.74
CA GLY A 134 -5.32 -0.64 -8.37
C GLY A 134 -4.58 -1.83 -7.73
N ARG A 135 -5.08 -3.05 -7.92
CA ARG A 135 -4.49 -4.27 -7.35
C ARG A 135 -4.17 -5.29 -8.42
N VAL A 136 -2.91 -5.56 -8.63
CA VAL A 136 -2.45 -6.66 -9.51
C VAL A 136 -2.99 -7.99 -8.98
N ALA A 137 -3.62 -8.79 -9.84
CA ALA A 137 -4.26 -10.06 -9.49
C ALA A 137 -5.40 -9.93 -8.46
N TYR A 138 -6.15 -8.84 -8.51
CA TYR A 138 -7.27 -8.59 -7.58
C TYR A 138 -8.33 -9.69 -7.65
N GLU A 139 -8.58 -10.28 -8.82
CA GLU A 139 -9.55 -11.36 -8.98
C GLU A 139 -9.17 -12.57 -8.12
N ALA A 140 -7.91 -13.00 -8.21
CA ALA A 140 -7.41 -14.12 -7.43
C ALA A 140 -7.41 -13.80 -5.92
N TYR A 141 -6.93 -12.59 -5.56
CA TYR A 141 -6.95 -12.15 -4.17
C TYR A 141 -8.37 -12.10 -3.58
N ASN A 142 -9.33 -11.59 -4.34
CA ASN A 142 -10.72 -11.49 -3.91
C ASN A 142 -11.40 -12.85 -3.76
N GLN A 143 -11.02 -13.82 -4.61
CA GLN A 143 -11.59 -15.17 -4.60
C GLN A 143 -10.93 -16.09 -3.57
N LEU A 144 -9.60 -16.07 -3.48
CA LEU A 144 -8.83 -17.04 -2.68
C LEU A 144 -8.39 -16.47 -1.33
N GLY A 145 -8.42 -15.13 -1.17
CA GLY A 145 -7.89 -14.45 0.00
C GLY A 145 -6.36 -14.33 0.02
N TYR A 146 -5.69 -14.54 -1.11
CA TYR A 146 -4.25 -14.33 -1.31
C TYR A 146 -3.93 -14.27 -2.80
N VAL A 147 -2.75 -13.77 -3.14
CA VAL A 147 -2.23 -13.79 -4.51
C VAL A 147 -1.41 -15.07 -4.70
N PRO A 148 -1.80 -15.99 -5.61
CA PRO A 148 -1.07 -17.22 -5.85
C PRO A 148 0.30 -17.00 -6.49
N ASN A 149 1.28 -17.87 -6.17
CA ASN A 149 2.64 -17.78 -6.71
C ASN A 149 2.82 -18.39 -8.12
N ASN A 150 1.81 -19.09 -8.63
CA ASN A 150 1.85 -19.81 -9.92
C ASN A 150 1.03 -19.16 -11.04
N ILE A 151 0.56 -17.91 -10.86
CA ILE A 151 -0.24 -17.18 -11.86
C ILE A 151 0.55 -16.14 -12.66
N GLY A 152 1.88 -16.19 -12.63
CA GLY A 152 2.74 -15.25 -13.34
C GLY A 152 2.86 -13.86 -12.70
N VAL A 153 2.47 -13.72 -11.43
CA VAL A 153 2.58 -12.48 -10.65
C VAL A 153 3.65 -12.66 -9.57
N GLY A 154 4.70 -11.86 -9.64
CA GLY A 154 5.74 -11.82 -8.62
C GLY A 154 5.30 -11.11 -7.34
N GLN A 155 6.11 -11.25 -6.29
CA GLN A 155 5.89 -10.57 -4.99
C GLN A 155 4.52 -10.88 -4.37
N ASN A 156 4.02 -12.08 -4.61
CA ASN A 156 2.66 -12.52 -4.28
C ASN A 156 2.36 -12.47 -2.78
N VAL A 157 3.32 -12.84 -1.91
CA VAL A 157 3.15 -12.73 -0.44
C VAL A 157 3.13 -11.27 -0.02
N ALA A 158 4.08 -10.47 -0.51
CA ALA A 158 4.12 -9.03 -0.22
C ALA A 158 2.80 -8.35 -0.63
N ARG A 159 2.29 -8.62 -1.85
CA ARG A 159 0.99 -8.10 -2.30
C ARG A 159 -0.15 -8.52 -1.41
N THR A 160 -0.20 -9.78 -0.98
CA THR A 160 -1.25 -10.29 -0.07
C THR A 160 -1.24 -9.53 1.26
N LEU A 161 -0.07 -9.33 1.85
CA LEU A 161 0.07 -8.62 3.13
C LEU A 161 -0.29 -7.13 3.00
N GLU A 162 0.19 -6.47 1.96
CA GLU A 162 -0.16 -5.06 1.69
C GLU A 162 -1.67 -4.90 1.44
N TYR A 163 -2.30 -5.76 0.63
CA TYR A 163 -3.73 -5.67 0.38
C TYR A 163 -4.57 -5.90 1.63
N ALA A 164 -4.16 -6.82 2.51
CA ALA A 164 -4.83 -7.03 3.79
C ALA A 164 -4.77 -5.77 4.68
N TYR A 165 -3.62 -5.10 4.73
CA TYR A 165 -3.48 -3.83 5.43
C TYR A 165 -4.30 -2.70 4.75
N ASN A 166 -4.26 -2.60 3.44
CA ASN A 166 -5.04 -1.61 2.70
C ASN A 166 -6.56 -1.82 2.90
N ASP A 167 -7.03 -3.07 2.94
CA ASP A 167 -8.43 -3.38 3.25
C ASP A 167 -8.82 -2.91 4.67
N TRP A 168 -7.94 -3.08 5.65
CA TRP A 168 -8.17 -2.53 6.98
C TRP A 168 -8.27 -1.00 6.98
N THR A 169 -7.46 -0.31 6.19
CA THR A 169 -7.52 1.17 6.09
C THR A 169 -8.81 1.62 5.43
N ILE A 170 -9.27 0.95 4.36
CA ILE A 170 -10.57 1.21 3.71
C ILE A 170 -11.71 0.97 4.68
N TYR A 171 -11.71 -0.15 5.41
CA TYR A 171 -12.71 -0.44 6.45
C TYR A 171 -12.78 0.65 7.51
N THR A 172 -11.62 1.08 8.01
CA THR A 172 -11.51 2.09 9.07
C THR A 172 -12.01 3.45 8.59
N LEU A 173 -11.67 3.83 7.35
CA LEU A 173 -12.19 5.04 6.72
C LEU A 173 -13.70 4.97 6.55
N GLY A 174 -14.22 3.85 6.02
CA GLY A 174 -15.66 3.66 5.82
C GLY A 174 -16.46 3.79 7.12
N LYS A 175 -15.94 3.21 8.21
CA LYS A 175 -16.53 3.43 9.56
C LYS A 175 -16.54 4.90 9.95
N LYS A 176 -15.44 5.61 9.71
CA LYS A 176 -15.34 7.05 10.03
C LYS A 176 -16.28 7.91 9.20
N LEU A 177 -16.56 7.49 7.96
CA LEU A 177 -17.52 8.13 7.06
C LEU A 177 -18.98 7.75 7.35
N GLY A 178 -19.24 6.77 8.24
CA GLY A 178 -20.58 6.26 8.52
C GLY A 178 -21.16 5.41 7.40
N LYS A 179 -20.32 4.79 6.58
CA LYS A 179 -20.78 3.91 5.48
C LYS A 179 -21.47 2.66 6.04
N PRO A 180 -22.49 2.13 5.34
CA PRO A 180 -23.24 0.98 5.83
C PRO A 180 -22.37 -0.29 5.86
N ALA A 181 -22.70 -1.22 6.77
CA ALA A 181 -21.99 -2.49 6.92
C ALA A 181 -21.90 -3.28 5.59
N SER A 182 -22.95 -3.23 4.76
CA SER A 182 -22.97 -3.87 3.44
C SER A 182 -21.85 -3.40 2.48
N GLU A 183 -21.32 -2.20 2.67
CA GLU A 183 -20.21 -1.69 1.87
C GLU A 183 -18.83 -1.99 2.49
N ILE A 184 -18.74 -2.05 3.82
CA ILE A 184 -17.44 -2.07 4.51
C ILE A 184 -17.05 -3.45 5.08
N ASP A 185 -17.99 -4.36 5.34
CA ASP A 185 -17.68 -5.63 6.00
C ASP A 185 -16.79 -6.55 5.16
N ILE A 186 -16.85 -6.45 3.84
CA ILE A 186 -15.95 -7.19 2.96
C ILE A 186 -14.47 -6.81 3.21
N PHE A 187 -14.20 -5.52 3.41
CA PHE A 187 -12.84 -5.05 3.70
C PHE A 187 -12.38 -5.47 5.10
N LYS A 188 -13.29 -5.50 6.09
CA LYS A 188 -13.02 -6.06 7.41
C LYS A 188 -12.61 -7.53 7.33
N GLN A 189 -13.29 -8.32 6.52
CA GLN A 189 -12.97 -9.74 6.32
C GLN A 189 -11.62 -9.89 5.62
N ARG A 190 -11.40 -9.15 4.52
CA ARG A 190 -10.16 -9.20 3.75
C ARG A 190 -8.93 -8.72 4.54
N ALA A 191 -9.11 -7.84 5.52
CA ALA A 191 -8.04 -7.43 6.43
C ALA A 191 -7.39 -8.61 7.18
N LEU A 192 -8.07 -9.75 7.29
CA LEU A 192 -7.54 -10.96 7.90
C LEU A 192 -6.85 -11.90 6.92
N ASN A 193 -6.79 -11.56 5.64
CA ASN A 193 -6.23 -12.40 4.59
C ASN A 193 -4.73 -12.69 4.74
N TYR A 194 -4.00 -11.88 5.51
CA TYR A 194 -2.61 -12.17 5.87
C TYR A 194 -2.44 -13.56 6.49
N LYS A 195 -3.47 -14.08 7.17
CA LYS A 195 -3.47 -15.43 7.77
C LYS A 195 -3.35 -16.56 6.75
N ASN A 196 -3.82 -16.32 5.51
CA ASN A 196 -3.83 -17.31 4.46
C ASN A 196 -2.42 -17.67 3.94
N VAL A 197 -1.45 -16.78 4.10
CA VAL A 197 -0.06 -17.02 3.69
C VAL A 197 0.87 -17.35 4.86
N TYR A 198 0.33 -17.47 6.08
CA TYR A 198 1.10 -17.91 7.24
C TYR A 198 1.22 -19.44 7.27
N GLN A 199 2.44 -19.95 7.35
CA GLN A 199 2.73 -21.38 7.47
C GLN A 199 3.09 -21.73 8.92
N PRO A 200 2.23 -22.45 9.65
CA PRO A 200 2.42 -22.70 11.09
C PRO A 200 3.72 -23.44 11.43
N GLU A 201 4.12 -24.42 10.60
CA GLU A 201 5.32 -25.23 10.82
C GLU A 201 6.61 -24.39 10.77
N ARG A 202 6.61 -23.34 9.95
CA ARG A 202 7.76 -22.43 9.79
C ARG A 202 7.62 -21.17 10.63
N LYS A 203 6.41 -20.86 11.11
CA LYS A 203 6.06 -19.59 11.78
C LYS A 203 6.38 -18.33 10.95
N LEU A 204 6.31 -18.46 9.63
CA LEU A 204 6.67 -17.43 8.65
C LEU A 204 5.59 -17.32 7.58
N MET A 205 5.58 -16.19 6.88
CA MET A 205 4.76 -15.98 5.68
C MET A 205 5.40 -16.67 4.48
N VAL A 206 4.61 -17.47 3.76
CA VAL A 206 5.06 -18.31 2.64
C VAL A 206 4.01 -18.27 1.54
N GLY A 207 4.44 -18.20 0.28
CA GLY A 207 3.54 -18.23 -0.87
C GLY A 207 2.85 -19.57 -1.06
N LYS A 208 1.65 -19.51 -1.61
CA LYS A 208 0.83 -20.64 -2.02
C LYS A 208 0.53 -20.60 -3.51
N ASP A 209 0.32 -21.75 -4.10
CA ASP A 209 -0.27 -21.86 -5.43
C ASP A 209 -1.81 -21.65 -5.40
N ASP A 210 -2.45 -21.67 -6.57
CA ASP A 210 -3.90 -21.50 -6.73
C ASP A 210 -4.74 -22.65 -6.14
N LYS A 211 -4.09 -23.74 -5.72
CA LYS A 211 -4.70 -24.88 -5.04
C LYS A 211 -4.51 -24.85 -3.52
N GLY A 212 -3.83 -23.83 -3.01
CA GLY A 212 -3.57 -23.64 -1.57
C GLY A 212 -2.35 -24.42 -1.05
N VAL A 213 -1.50 -24.95 -1.93
CA VAL A 213 -0.28 -25.67 -1.54
C VAL A 213 0.83 -24.66 -1.32
N PHE A 214 1.44 -24.69 -0.14
CA PHE A 214 2.61 -23.86 0.16
C PHE A 214 3.80 -24.20 -0.73
N ASN A 215 4.60 -23.18 -1.07
CA ASN A 215 5.78 -23.33 -1.90
C ASN A 215 6.76 -24.37 -1.31
N PRO A 216 6.95 -25.53 -1.94
CA PRO A 216 7.83 -26.58 -1.41
C PRO A 216 9.31 -26.22 -1.51
N LYS A 217 9.66 -25.25 -2.39
CA LYS A 217 11.04 -24.78 -2.60
C LYS A 217 11.34 -23.50 -1.84
N PHE A 218 10.50 -23.15 -0.86
CA PHE A 218 10.63 -21.93 -0.08
C PHE A 218 11.95 -21.90 0.72
N ASP A 219 12.67 -20.80 0.58
CA ASP A 219 13.80 -20.44 1.44
C ASP A 219 13.50 -19.09 2.12
N ALA A 220 13.51 -19.10 3.44
CA ALA A 220 13.11 -17.93 4.24
C ALA A 220 14.02 -16.72 4.11
N VAL A 221 15.26 -16.93 3.66
CA VAL A 221 16.27 -15.88 3.50
C VAL A 221 16.49 -15.46 2.04
N ASP A 222 15.81 -16.09 1.09
CA ASP A 222 15.86 -15.67 -0.30
C ASP A 222 15.27 -14.26 -0.46
N TRP A 223 16.05 -13.37 -1.06
CA TRP A 223 15.67 -12.00 -1.33
C TRP A 223 14.79 -11.90 -2.57
N SER A 224 13.69 -11.17 -2.51
CA SER A 224 12.73 -11.00 -3.61
C SER A 224 11.85 -12.23 -3.86
N GLY A 225 11.47 -12.49 -5.12
CA GLY A 225 10.59 -13.61 -5.50
C GLY A 225 9.16 -13.40 -5.02
N GLU A 226 8.83 -14.00 -3.90
CA GLU A 226 7.51 -13.87 -3.25
C GLU A 226 7.36 -12.55 -2.48
N PHE A 227 8.46 -11.83 -2.24
CA PHE A 227 8.55 -10.61 -1.44
C PHE A 227 9.07 -9.42 -2.26
N CYS A 228 8.82 -8.22 -1.79
CA CYS A 228 9.32 -6.98 -2.35
C CYS A 228 10.45 -6.44 -1.48
N GLU A 229 11.64 -6.24 -2.06
CA GLU A 229 12.81 -5.65 -1.36
C GLU A 229 13.07 -6.24 0.02
N GLY A 230 12.95 -7.55 0.13
CA GLY A 230 13.12 -8.26 1.39
C GLY A 230 12.92 -9.77 1.23
N ASN A 231 12.82 -10.45 2.35
CA ASN A 231 12.57 -11.87 2.45
C ASN A 231 11.49 -12.17 3.48
N SER A 232 11.21 -13.43 3.74
CA SER A 232 10.15 -13.82 4.66
C SER A 232 10.35 -13.32 6.09
N TRP A 233 11.59 -13.22 6.57
CA TRP A 233 11.89 -12.70 7.90
C TRP A 233 11.49 -11.23 8.06
N HIS A 234 11.68 -10.41 7.03
CA HIS A 234 11.23 -9.01 7.04
C HIS A 234 9.70 -8.92 6.96
N TRP A 235 9.10 -9.67 6.04
CA TRP A 235 7.68 -9.51 5.70
C TRP A 235 6.74 -10.21 6.66
N SER A 236 7.18 -11.23 7.41
CA SER A 236 6.29 -11.94 8.36
C SER A 236 5.81 -11.05 9.51
N PHE A 237 6.45 -9.91 9.73
CA PHE A 237 6.02 -8.92 10.72
C PHE A 237 5.24 -7.73 10.13
N CYS A 238 5.01 -7.71 8.81
CA CYS A 238 4.27 -6.64 8.13
C CYS A 238 2.75 -6.80 8.26
N VAL A 239 2.26 -6.94 9.49
CA VAL A 239 0.84 -7.00 9.85
C VAL A 239 0.55 -5.86 10.84
N PHE A 240 0.64 -4.62 10.35
CA PHE A 240 0.58 -3.42 11.19
C PHE A 240 -0.78 -3.17 11.83
N HIS A 241 -1.84 -3.71 11.24
CA HIS A 241 -3.22 -3.48 11.64
C HIS A 241 -3.75 -4.50 12.64
N ASP A 242 -3.08 -5.65 12.80
CA ASP A 242 -3.50 -6.72 13.71
C ASP A 242 -2.29 -7.39 14.39
N PRO A 243 -1.48 -6.63 15.15
CA PRO A 243 -0.30 -7.19 15.81
C PRO A 243 -0.68 -8.25 16.86
N GLU A 244 -1.81 -8.11 17.54
CA GLU A 244 -2.30 -9.10 18.49
C GLU A 244 -2.71 -10.41 17.80
N GLY A 245 -3.38 -10.31 16.64
CA GLY A 245 -3.71 -11.47 15.81
C GLY A 245 -2.45 -12.18 15.30
N LEU A 246 -1.41 -11.44 14.91
CA LEU A 246 -0.13 -12.01 14.49
C LEU A 246 0.59 -12.70 15.67
N ILE A 247 0.62 -12.10 16.87
CA ILE A 247 1.19 -12.70 18.07
C ILE A 247 0.50 -14.02 18.39
N ASN A 248 -0.82 -14.05 18.34
CA ASN A 248 -1.60 -15.26 18.58
C ASN A 248 -1.34 -16.33 17.50
N LEU A 249 -1.24 -15.93 16.25
CA LEU A 249 -0.96 -16.82 15.13
C LEU A 249 0.43 -17.48 15.25
N MET A 250 1.42 -16.75 15.76
CA MET A 250 2.78 -17.26 16.00
C MET A 250 2.91 -18.12 17.28
N GLY A 251 1.84 -18.28 18.06
CA GLY A 251 1.84 -19.12 19.29
C GLY A 251 1.97 -18.32 20.59
N GLY A 252 1.71 -17.03 20.57
CA GLY A 252 1.70 -16.13 21.73
C GLY A 252 2.98 -15.31 21.87
N LYS A 253 2.98 -14.43 22.88
CA LYS A 253 4.03 -13.41 23.09
C LYS A 253 5.45 -13.99 23.15
N LYS A 254 5.63 -15.13 23.82
CA LYS A 254 6.96 -15.74 23.97
C LYS A 254 7.52 -16.17 22.62
N GLU A 255 6.71 -16.89 21.82
CA GLU A 255 7.11 -17.36 20.50
C GLU A 255 7.31 -16.18 19.53
N PHE A 256 6.43 -15.19 19.57
CA PHE A 256 6.57 -13.97 18.78
C PHE A 256 7.91 -13.25 19.07
N ASN A 257 8.28 -13.07 20.35
CA ASN A 257 9.54 -12.46 20.73
C ASN A 257 10.74 -13.29 20.26
N THR A 258 10.68 -14.63 20.38
CA THR A 258 11.73 -15.52 19.86
C THR A 258 11.91 -15.36 18.35
N MET A 259 10.80 -15.27 17.60
CA MET A 259 10.85 -15.04 16.15
C MET A 259 11.41 -13.66 15.81
N MET A 260 11.02 -12.63 16.60
CA MET A 260 11.52 -11.26 16.40
C MET A 260 13.04 -11.17 16.68
N ASP A 261 13.54 -11.79 17.75
CA ASP A 261 14.96 -11.87 18.06
C ASP A 261 15.74 -12.59 16.96
N SER A 262 15.14 -13.62 16.36
CA SER A 262 15.74 -14.40 15.27
C SER A 262 16.04 -13.54 14.03
N VAL A 263 15.27 -12.48 13.77
CA VAL A 263 15.54 -11.54 12.64
C VAL A 263 16.97 -10.97 12.71
N PHE A 264 17.49 -10.74 13.92
CA PHE A 264 18.79 -10.11 14.14
C PHE A 264 19.97 -11.10 14.15
N ILE A 265 19.73 -12.40 14.18
CA ILE A 265 20.80 -13.41 14.32
C ILE A 265 20.87 -14.39 13.15
N ILE A 266 19.81 -14.52 12.34
CA ILE A 266 19.81 -15.38 11.18
C ILE A 266 20.68 -14.77 10.07
N PRO A 267 21.70 -15.51 9.57
CA PRO A 267 22.50 -15.02 8.47
C PRO A 267 21.66 -14.89 7.21
N GLY A 268 21.60 -13.69 6.63
CA GLY A 268 20.94 -13.45 5.36
C GLY A 268 21.75 -14.00 4.19
N LYS A 269 21.10 -14.45 3.14
CA LYS A 269 21.69 -14.60 1.83
C LYS A 269 21.60 -13.25 1.13
N LEU A 270 22.63 -12.45 1.25
CA LEU A 270 22.72 -11.15 0.60
C LEU A 270 23.08 -11.32 -0.89
N GLY A 271 22.15 -11.79 -1.71
CA GLY A 271 22.26 -11.71 -3.17
C GLY A 271 22.31 -10.26 -3.70
N MET A 272 22.41 -9.28 -2.79
CA MET A 272 22.40 -7.85 -3.06
C MET A 272 23.76 -7.18 -2.78
N GLU A 273 24.78 -7.91 -2.33
CA GLU A 273 26.15 -7.38 -2.17
C GLU A 273 26.65 -6.74 -3.46
N SER A 274 26.29 -7.30 -4.62
CA SER A 274 26.61 -6.75 -5.93
C SER A 274 25.87 -5.44 -6.26
N ARG A 275 24.84 -5.05 -5.48
CA ARG A 275 24.06 -3.84 -5.70
C ARG A 275 24.29 -2.76 -4.64
N GLY A 276 25.22 -2.98 -3.73
CA GLY A 276 25.58 -2.02 -2.69
C GLY A 276 24.44 -1.70 -1.70
N MET A 277 23.44 -2.57 -1.62
CA MET A 277 22.36 -2.47 -0.64
C MET A 277 22.69 -3.39 0.53
N ILE A 278 23.27 -2.81 1.57
CA ILE A 278 23.49 -3.42 2.87
C ILE A 278 22.48 -2.84 3.84
#